data_838e775c62289db7c9cf74a93f4acbd1
#
_entry.id   838e775c62289db7c9cf74a93f4acbd1
#
_cell.length_a   1.000
_cell.length_b   1.000
_cell.length_c   1.000
_cell.angle_alpha   90.00
_cell.angle_beta   90.00
_cell.angle_gamma   90.00
#
_symmetry.space_group_name_H-M   'P 1'
#
loop_
_entity.id
_entity.type
_entity.pdbx_description
1 polymer ?
#
loop_
_entity_poly.entity_id
_entity_poly.type
_entity_poly.pdbx_seq_one_letter_code
_entity_poly.pdbx_strand_id
1 'polypeptide(L)'
;MNRPSLLHIIERLEGFLGKLPETIQRPVLQELTPLKELFLQQRAPRFILTGSNRLPLQEIVATLFAWTPPSESRDLLMELFRWHAMELGGRGTISFLDARGAEPRILSKIQEELKAQPTDMLLHLAENGASVIAQGELENLATFLASAPAAHAKPRVVGVVLSDAAPAHRGFHNGEGSLTSPKQTRAILQTALQEQPGVGEHLLQVVEISSGPADEKATATAQQFMAMLARGMPNEGRVEMARIANDRAVQGEIAQTLVKSTTAICAAIGAQPIPLADLPILTALQLLMVSGVMYISGRERSLRAATEFVGALGVNVGAGMILREGTRALLKFFPGWGNVVCGAVAGAGTYAMGRASIVYFLEGMTLGEARRTYLSSRKKKAHVKQAKVKELEAAP
;
A
#
# COMPACT_ATOMS: atom_id res chain seq x y z
N MET A 1 3.77 -17.68 3.45
CA MET A 1 3.51 -17.72 4.93
C MET A 1 2.02 -17.80 5.12
N ASN A 2 1.52 -18.79 5.83
CA ASN A 2 0.09 -18.94 6.04
C ASN A 2 -0.43 -17.83 6.97
N ARG A 3 -1.57 -17.21 6.62
CA ARG A 3 -2.29 -16.26 7.48
C ARG A 3 -2.36 -16.67 8.96
N PRO A 4 -2.55 -17.97 9.30
CA PRO A 4 -2.60 -18.43 10.69
C PRO A 4 -1.36 -18.10 11.53
N SER A 5 -0.17 -18.19 10.95
CA SER A 5 1.08 -17.90 11.71
C SER A 5 1.24 -16.43 12.05
N LEU A 6 0.78 -15.53 11.17
CA LEU A 6 0.77 -14.08 11.40
C LEU A 6 -0.24 -13.70 12.49
N LEU A 7 -1.45 -14.25 12.39
CA LEU A 7 -2.50 -14.02 13.38
C LEU A 7 -2.04 -14.43 14.78
N HIS A 8 -1.42 -15.60 14.91
CA HIS A 8 -0.92 -16.07 16.20
C HIS A 8 0.17 -15.16 16.82
N ILE A 9 1.06 -14.58 15.98
CA ILE A 9 2.07 -13.62 16.49
C ILE A 9 1.40 -12.35 17.01
N ILE A 10 0.36 -11.88 16.32
CA ILE A 10 -0.35 -10.66 16.71
C ILE A 10 -1.27 -10.90 17.90
N GLU A 11 -1.96 -12.00 17.99
CA GLU A 11 -2.70 -12.39 19.18
C GLU A 11 -1.79 -12.44 20.42
N ARG A 12 -0.60 -13.03 20.28
CA ARG A 12 0.41 -12.99 21.33
C ARG A 12 0.85 -11.56 21.69
N LEU A 13 1.05 -10.72 20.67
CA LEU A 13 1.41 -9.32 20.88
C LEU A 13 0.27 -8.56 21.58
N GLU A 14 -0.98 -8.75 21.16
CA GLU A 14 -2.14 -8.13 21.80
C GLU A 14 -2.33 -8.60 23.25
N GLY A 15 -2.21 -9.90 23.49
CA GLY A 15 -2.24 -10.46 24.85
C GLY A 15 -1.11 -9.92 25.73
N PHE A 16 0.05 -9.60 25.13
CA PHE A 16 1.14 -8.95 25.82
C PHE A 16 0.86 -7.46 26.06
N LEU A 17 0.32 -6.74 25.06
CA LEU A 17 -0.04 -5.33 25.18
C LEU A 17 -1.06 -5.07 26.28
N GLY A 18 -2.02 -5.98 26.46
CA GLY A 18 -3.01 -5.89 27.55
C GLY A 18 -2.40 -5.92 28.96
N LYS A 19 -1.14 -6.33 29.10
CA LYS A 19 -0.38 -6.35 30.37
C LYS A 19 0.49 -5.10 30.57
N LEU A 20 0.58 -4.22 29.56
CA LEU A 20 1.40 -3.01 29.63
C LEU A 20 0.61 -1.84 30.26
N PRO A 21 1.31 -0.89 30.93
CA PRO A 21 0.71 0.35 31.37
C PRO A 21 0.08 1.12 30.20
N GLU A 22 -1.05 1.79 30.42
CA GLU A 22 -1.79 2.54 29.36
C GLU A 22 -0.92 3.57 28.64
N THR A 23 0.03 4.18 29.33
CA THR A 23 0.98 5.16 28.76
C THR A 23 1.84 4.60 27.64
N ILE A 24 2.01 3.28 27.60
CA ILE A 24 2.80 2.56 26.58
C ILE A 24 1.88 1.83 25.63
N GLN A 25 0.79 1.28 26.14
CA GLN A 25 -0.21 0.56 25.34
C GLN A 25 -0.78 1.43 24.21
N ARG A 26 -1.20 2.67 24.50
CA ARG A 26 -1.78 3.58 23.50
C ARG A 26 -0.85 3.88 22.33
N PRO A 27 0.40 4.33 22.52
CA PRO A 27 1.33 4.57 21.41
C PRO A 27 1.62 3.30 20.60
N VAL A 28 1.74 2.13 21.26
CA VAL A 28 1.99 0.86 20.56
C VAL A 28 0.78 0.46 19.72
N LEU A 29 -0.45 0.62 20.24
CA LEU A 29 -1.67 0.33 19.48
C LEU A 29 -1.83 1.26 18.28
N GLN A 30 -1.48 2.54 18.41
CA GLN A 30 -1.50 3.49 17.28
C GLN A 30 -0.57 3.06 16.14
N GLU A 31 0.60 2.52 16.46
CA GLU A 31 1.54 2.00 15.45
C GLU A 31 1.18 0.58 14.96
N LEU A 32 0.48 -0.20 15.79
CA LEU A 32 0.07 -1.56 15.44
C LEU A 32 -1.10 -1.59 14.46
N THR A 33 -2.04 -0.65 14.58
CA THR A 33 -3.24 -0.59 13.72
C THR A 33 -2.88 -0.48 12.23
N PRO A 34 -2.04 0.48 11.78
CA PRO A 34 -1.60 0.54 10.38
C PRO A 34 -0.88 -0.72 9.90
N LEU A 35 -0.12 -1.37 10.79
CA LEU A 35 0.57 -2.61 10.44
C LEU A 35 -0.41 -3.78 10.24
N LYS A 36 -1.46 -3.85 11.06
CA LYS A 36 -2.53 -4.85 10.88
C LYS A 36 -3.23 -4.66 9.54
N GLU A 37 -3.65 -3.44 9.25
CA GLU A 37 -4.32 -3.10 8.00
C GLU A 37 -3.44 -3.44 6.79
N LEU A 38 -2.18 -2.99 6.79
CA LEU A 38 -1.24 -3.20 5.69
C LEU A 38 -0.88 -4.68 5.46
N PHE A 39 -0.80 -5.50 6.52
CA PHE A 39 -0.20 -6.84 6.39
C PHE A 39 -1.10 -8.01 6.80
N LEU A 40 -2.07 -7.80 7.68
CA LEU A 40 -2.99 -8.87 8.10
C LEU A 40 -4.34 -8.81 7.40
N GLN A 41 -4.88 -7.61 7.29
CA GLN A 41 -6.13 -7.35 6.60
C GLN A 41 -5.93 -7.13 5.11
N GLN A 42 -4.69 -7.34 4.63
CA GLN A 42 -4.34 -7.18 3.23
C GLN A 42 -5.25 -8.02 2.33
N ARG A 43 -5.75 -7.39 1.30
CA ARG A 43 -6.61 -7.95 0.27
C ARG A 43 -6.33 -7.35 -1.11
N ALA A 44 -6.88 -7.96 -2.13
CA ALA A 44 -6.86 -7.40 -3.47
C ALA A 44 -7.53 -6.01 -3.49
N PRO A 45 -6.95 -5.01 -4.20
CA PRO A 45 -7.59 -3.73 -4.46
C PRO A 45 -8.93 -3.94 -5.18
N ARG A 46 -9.94 -3.17 -4.79
CA ARG A 46 -11.31 -3.27 -5.33
C ARG A 46 -11.70 -2.01 -6.06
N PHE A 47 -11.99 -2.14 -7.33
CA PHE A 47 -12.36 -1.05 -8.22
C PHE A 47 -13.77 -1.22 -8.74
N ILE A 48 -14.54 -0.13 -8.75
CA ILE A 48 -15.75 -0.06 -9.56
C ILE A 48 -15.45 0.75 -10.80
N LEU A 49 -15.89 0.26 -11.94
CA LEU A 49 -15.88 0.99 -13.20
C LEU A 49 -17.26 1.58 -13.44
N THR A 50 -17.31 2.88 -13.73
CA THR A 50 -18.52 3.65 -14.06
C THR A 50 -18.30 4.49 -15.30
N GLY A 51 -19.34 5.14 -15.81
CA GLY A 51 -19.26 5.99 -17.00
C GLY A 51 -19.44 5.22 -18.31
N SER A 52 -18.71 5.59 -19.36
CA SER A 52 -18.88 5.03 -20.70
C SER A 52 -18.66 3.52 -20.77
N ASN A 53 -19.57 2.82 -21.44
CA ASN A 53 -19.55 1.37 -21.64
C ASN A 53 -19.17 0.95 -23.09
N ARG A 54 -18.71 1.88 -23.92
CA ARG A 54 -18.43 1.59 -25.35
C ARG A 54 -17.19 0.72 -25.55
N LEU A 55 -16.19 0.85 -24.66
CA LEU A 55 -14.98 0.02 -24.73
C LEU A 55 -15.17 -1.30 -23.98
N PRO A 56 -14.69 -2.42 -24.53
CA PRO A 56 -14.67 -3.69 -23.84
C PRO A 56 -13.87 -3.60 -22.52
N LEU A 57 -14.36 -4.25 -21.47
CA LEU A 57 -13.70 -4.27 -20.15
C LEU A 57 -12.25 -4.71 -20.24
N GLN A 58 -11.95 -5.69 -21.08
CA GLN A 58 -10.60 -6.22 -21.27
C GLN A 58 -9.62 -5.17 -21.80
N GLU A 59 -10.05 -4.35 -22.75
CA GLU A 59 -9.23 -3.26 -23.30
C GLU A 59 -8.96 -2.19 -22.25
N ILE A 60 -9.96 -1.87 -21.44
CA ILE A 60 -9.83 -0.92 -20.34
C ILE A 60 -8.79 -1.44 -19.33
N VAL A 61 -8.94 -2.69 -18.89
CA VAL A 61 -8.00 -3.28 -17.92
C VAL A 61 -6.59 -3.38 -18.51
N ALA A 62 -6.48 -3.81 -19.77
CA ALA A 62 -5.20 -3.86 -20.48
C ALA A 62 -4.51 -2.48 -20.51
N THR A 63 -5.28 -1.44 -20.80
CA THR A 63 -4.79 -0.06 -20.88
C THR A 63 -4.42 0.50 -19.50
N LEU A 64 -5.30 0.36 -18.52
CA LEU A 64 -5.10 0.93 -17.17
C LEU A 64 -3.96 0.27 -16.41
N PHE A 65 -3.77 -1.05 -16.59
CA PHE A 65 -2.81 -1.83 -15.81
C PHE A 65 -1.62 -2.34 -16.62
N ALA A 66 -1.47 -1.88 -17.88
CA ALA A 66 -0.41 -2.34 -18.79
C ALA A 66 -0.26 -3.87 -18.76
N TRP A 67 -1.38 -4.57 -18.93
CA TRP A 67 -1.45 -6.03 -18.86
C TRP A 67 -2.35 -6.58 -19.94
N THR A 68 -1.90 -7.64 -20.60
CA THR A 68 -2.70 -8.33 -21.63
C THR A 68 -3.24 -9.63 -21.02
N PRO A 69 -4.58 -9.78 -20.91
CA PRO A 69 -5.17 -11.01 -20.40
C PRO A 69 -4.82 -12.20 -21.31
N PRO A 70 -4.54 -13.38 -20.74
CA PRO A 70 -4.42 -14.62 -21.51
C PRO A 70 -5.71 -14.86 -22.30
N SER A 71 -5.56 -15.48 -23.49
CA SER A 71 -6.70 -15.75 -24.37
C SER A 71 -7.81 -16.57 -23.72
N GLU A 72 -7.46 -17.47 -22.80
CA GLU A 72 -8.39 -18.32 -22.04
C GLU A 72 -9.19 -17.54 -20.97
N SER A 73 -8.70 -16.41 -20.53
CA SER A 73 -9.39 -15.56 -19.52
C SER A 73 -10.48 -14.67 -20.12
N ARG A 74 -10.63 -14.65 -21.43
CA ARG A 74 -11.59 -13.78 -22.12
C ARG A 74 -13.04 -14.14 -21.83
N ASP A 75 -13.32 -15.40 -21.57
CA ASP A 75 -14.70 -15.88 -21.36
C ASP A 75 -15.20 -15.71 -19.92
N LEU A 76 -14.30 -15.49 -18.94
CA LEU A 76 -14.63 -15.39 -17.53
C LEU A 76 -15.17 -14.01 -17.08
N LEU A 77 -15.12 -13.00 -17.94
CA LEU A 77 -15.51 -11.62 -17.59
C LEU A 77 -16.99 -11.29 -17.90
N MET A 78 -17.84 -12.29 -18.03
CA MET A 78 -19.18 -12.11 -18.61
C MET A 78 -20.31 -11.85 -17.59
N GLU A 79 -20.09 -11.93 -16.29
CA GLU A 79 -21.13 -11.59 -15.32
C GLU A 79 -21.07 -10.09 -14.99
N LEU A 80 -21.92 -9.32 -15.65
CA LEU A 80 -22.08 -7.90 -15.35
C LEU A 80 -22.57 -7.69 -13.91
N PHE A 81 -22.09 -6.62 -13.29
CA PHE A 81 -22.54 -6.15 -11.97
C PHE A 81 -22.19 -7.07 -10.79
N ARG A 82 -21.13 -7.86 -10.90
CA ARG A 82 -20.54 -8.67 -9.82
C ARG A 82 -19.05 -8.42 -9.70
N TRP A 83 -18.50 -8.78 -8.54
CA TRP A 83 -17.08 -8.73 -8.31
C TRP A 83 -16.34 -9.84 -9.06
N HIS A 84 -15.35 -9.46 -9.84
CA HIS A 84 -14.42 -10.37 -10.53
C HIS A 84 -13.01 -10.16 -10.02
N ALA A 85 -12.36 -11.26 -9.61
CA ALA A 85 -10.95 -11.24 -9.28
C ALA A 85 -10.13 -11.54 -10.54
N MET A 86 -9.11 -10.73 -10.79
CA MET A 86 -8.22 -10.87 -11.95
C MET A 86 -6.77 -10.88 -11.49
N GLU A 87 -6.04 -11.90 -11.89
CA GLU A 87 -4.60 -11.98 -11.65
C GLU A 87 -3.83 -11.28 -12.77
N LEU A 88 -2.94 -10.36 -12.41
CA LEU A 88 -2.14 -9.55 -13.34
C LEU A 88 -0.75 -10.16 -13.56
N GLY A 89 -0.71 -11.36 -14.11
CA GLY A 89 0.54 -11.99 -14.56
C GLY A 89 1.62 -12.09 -13.48
N GLY A 90 1.30 -12.60 -12.29
CA GLY A 90 2.22 -12.75 -11.17
C GLY A 90 2.57 -11.45 -10.43
N ARG A 91 2.11 -10.28 -10.89
CA ARG A 91 2.27 -9.01 -10.18
C ARG A 91 1.34 -8.89 -8.96
N GLY A 92 0.17 -9.52 -9.02
CA GLY A 92 -0.83 -9.51 -7.96
C GLY A 92 -2.24 -9.65 -8.50
N THR A 93 -3.22 -9.61 -7.60
CA THR A 93 -4.64 -9.76 -7.92
C THR A 93 -5.37 -8.45 -7.67
N ILE A 94 -6.26 -8.06 -8.58
CA ILE A 94 -7.20 -6.94 -8.45
C ILE A 94 -8.62 -7.48 -8.52
N SER A 95 -9.58 -6.73 -7.97
CA SER A 95 -11.00 -7.04 -8.11
C SER A 95 -11.71 -5.89 -8.78
N PHE A 96 -12.54 -6.21 -9.76
CA PHE A 96 -13.39 -5.25 -10.47
C PHE A 96 -14.86 -5.59 -10.34
N LEU A 97 -15.66 -4.54 -10.26
CA LEU A 97 -17.07 -4.58 -10.51
C LEU A 97 -17.38 -3.62 -11.67
N ASP A 98 -17.86 -4.14 -12.79
CA ASP A 98 -18.24 -3.31 -13.92
C ASP A 98 -19.68 -2.82 -13.75
N ALA A 99 -19.83 -1.54 -13.40
CA ALA A 99 -21.11 -0.86 -13.21
C ALA A 99 -21.41 0.15 -14.32
N ARG A 100 -20.66 0.09 -15.44
CA ARG A 100 -20.87 0.98 -16.59
C ARG A 100 -22.20 0.67 -17.26
N GLY A 101 -22.93 1.70 -17.65
CA GLY A 101 -24.24 1.55 -18.27
C GLY A 101 -25.30 0.93 -17.36
N ALA A 102 -25.11 0.97 -16.03
CA ALA A 102 -26.09 0.44 -15.08
C ALA A 102 -27.40 1.20 -15.17
N GLU A 103 -28.47 0.49 -15.47
CA GLU A 103 -29.84 1.02 -15.47
C GLU A 103 -30.41 1.10 -14.03
N PRO A 104 -31.38 1.97 -13.75
CA PRO A 104 -31.95 2.17 -12.41
C PRO A 104 -32.40 0.87 -11.72
N ARG A 105 -32.92 -0.09 -12.47
CA ARG A 105 -33.39 -1.40 -11.95
C ARG A 105 -32.27 -2.28 -11.40
N ILE A 106 -31.00 -2.01 -11.76
CA ILE A 106 -29.84 -2.82 -11.37
C ILE A 106 -29.07 -2.17 -10.21
N LEU A 107 -29.28 -0.88 -9.94
CA LEU A 107 -28.57 -0.14 -8.92
C LEU A 107 -28.66 -0.79 -7.53
N SER A 108 -29.84 -1.32 -7.17
CA SER A 108 -30.03 -2.01 -5.89
C SER A 108 -29.13 -3.24 -5.76
N LYS A 109 -28.98 -4.01 -6.82
CA LYS A 109 -28.12 -5.20 -6.85
C LYS A 109 -26.64 -4.81 -6.69
N ILE A 110 -26.20 -3.76 -7.39
CA ILE A 110 -24.83 -3.24 -7.23
C ILE A 110 -24.61 -2.74 -5.81
N GLN A 111 -25.59 -2.04 -5.22
CA GLN A 111 -25.49 -1.58 -3.83
C GLN A 111 -25.39 -2.73 -2.82
N GLU A 112 -26.07 -3.86 -3.05
CA GLU A 112 -25.95 -5.07 -2.23
C GLU A 112 -24.52 -5.64 -2.32
N GLU A 113 -23.97 -5.75 -3.52
CA GLU A 113 -22.57 -6.19 -3.72
C GLU A 113 -21.57 -5.25 -3.02
N LEU A 114 -21.81 -3.93 -3.05
CA LEU A 114 -20.97 -2.93 -2.38
C LEU A 114 -21.06 -2.98 -0.85
N LYS A 115 -22.25 -3.30 -0.31
CA LYS A 115 -22.41 -3.51 1.13
C LYS A 115 -21.70 -4.79 1.60
N ALA A 116 -21.74 -5.85 0.79
CA ALA A 116 -21.07 -7.10 1.09
C ALA A 116 -19.54 -6.99 0.94
N GLN A 117 -19.08 -6.28 -0.11
CA GLN A 117 -17.68 -6.08 -0.39
C GLN A 117 -17.44 -4.61 -0.77
N PRO A 118 -17.05 -3.75 0.20
CA PRO A 118 -16.80 -2.33 -0.06
C PRO A 118 -15.70 -2.11 -1.08
N THR A 119 -15.90 -1.13 -1.97
CA THR A 119 -14.90 -0.70 -2.95
C THR A 119 -13.84 0.19 -2.31
N ASP A 120 -12.64 0.20 -2.89
CA ASP A 120 -11.56 1.12 -2.52
C ASP A 120 -11.57 2.39 -3.36
N MET A 121 -11.85 2.23 -4.65
CA MET A 121 -11.89 3.34 -5.61
C MET A 121 -12.95 3.15 -6.67
N LEU A 122 -13.50 4.27 -7.14
CA LEU A 122 -14.37 4.35 -8.29
C LEU A 122 -13.58 4.97 -9.46
N LEU A 123 -13.52 4.26 -10.58
CA LEU A 123 -12.90 4.74 -11.81
C LEU A 123 -14.03 5.14 -12.76
N HIS A 124 -14.20 6.45 -12.95
CA HIS A 124 -15.23 6.99 -13.85
C HIS A 124 -14.62 7.26 -15.23
N LEU A 125 -15.08 6.50 -16.22
CA LEU A 125 -14.51 6.48 -17.56
C LEU A 125 -15.27 7.44 -18.49
N ALA A 126 -14.52 8.28 -19.20
CA ALA A 126 -15.03 9.10 -20.28
C ALA A 126 -14.20 8.84 -21.56
N GLU A 127 -14.86 8.89 -22.69
CA GLU A 127 -14.19 8.77 -23.98
C GLU A 127 -13.64 10.12 -24.44
N ASN A 128 -12.53 10.06 -25.16
CA ASN A 128 -12.02 11.23 -25.83
C ASN A 128 -13.05 11.79 -26.84
N GLY A 129 -13.23 13.11 -26.82
CA GLY A 129 -14.22 13.78 -27.66
C GLY A 129 -15.61 13.94 -27.01
N ALA A 130 -15.81 13.45 -25.79
CA ALA A 130 -17.02 13.70 -25.03
C ALA A 130 -17.15 15.20 -24.73
N SER A 131 -18.22 15.83 -25.22
CA SER A 131 -18.55 17.24 -24.98
C SER A 131 -19.42 17.44 -23.73
N VAL A 132 -20.09 16.38 -23.28
CA VAL A 132 -20.96 16.37 -22.10
C VAL A 132 -20.81 15.02 -21.39
N ILE A 133 -20.80 15.03 -20.08
CA ILE A 133 -20.91 13.83 -19.25
C ILE A 133 -22.39 13.63 -18.90
N ALA A 134 -22.88 12.42 -19.07
CA ALA A 134 -24.30 12.13 -18.84
C ALA A 134 -24.64 12.28 -17.35
N GLN A 135 -25.64 13.09 -17.02
CA GLN A 135 -26.03 13.36 -15.63
C GLN A 135 -26.40 12.08 -14.87
N GLY A 136 -27.08 11.12 -15.52
CA GLY A 136 -27.42 9.83 -14.91
C GLY A 136 -26.22 8.98 -14.52
N GLU A 137 -25.09 9.08 -15.23
CA GLU A 137 -23.83 8.41 -14.85
C GLU A 137 -23.21 9.01 -13.60
N LEU A 138 -23.29 10.35 -13.46
CA LEU A 138 -22.82 11.07 -12.27
C LEU A 138 -23.70 10.78 -11.04
N GLU A 139 -25.01 10.66 -11.22
CA GLU A 139 -25.97 10.29 -10.17
C GLU A 139 -25.72 8.84 -9.69
N ASN A 140 -25.48 7.91 -10.62
CA ASN A 140 -25.10 6.55 -10.29
C ASN A 140 -23.80 6.51 -9.50
N LEU A 141 -22.77 7.28 -9.89
CA LEU A 141 -21.51 7.41 -9.18
C LEU A 141 -21.72 7.91 -7.75
N ALA A 142 -22.52 8.97 -7.55
CA ALA A 142 -22.87 9.49 -6.23
C ALA A 142 -23.60 8.43 -5.37
N THR A 143 -24.50 7.66 -5.99
CA THR A 143 -25.24 6.58 -5.34
C THR A 143 -24.30 5.46 -4.87
N PHE A 144 -23.31 5.09 -5.65
CA PHE A 144 -22.31 4.07 -5.27
C PHE A 144 -21.40 4.57 -4.15
N LEU A 145 -20.99 5.84 -4.17
CA LEU A 145 -20.24 6.45 -3.07
C LEU A 145 -21.03 6.46 -1.77
N ALA A 146 -22.31 6.80 -1.83
CA ALA A 146 -23.18 6.82 -0.66
C ALA A 146 -23.44 5.41 -0.08
N SER A 147 -23.26 4.36 -0.89
CA SER A 147 -23.45 2.97 -0.46
C SER A 147 -22.27 2.42 0.35
N ALA A 148 -21.17 3.15 0.48
CA ALA A 148 -20.01 2.74 1.26
C ALA A 148 -20.38 2.67 2.76
N PRO A 149 -20.12 1.53 3.44
CA PRO A 149 -20.41 1.39 4.86
C PRO A 149 -19.62 2.40 5.71
N ALA A 150 -20.27 3.00 6.72
CA ALA A 150 -19.67 4.01 7.59
C ALA A 150 -18.43 3.52 8.36
N ALA A 151 -18.31 2.20 8.56
CA ALA A 151 -17.16 1.59 9.23
C ALA A 151 -15.89 1.51 8.37
N HIS A 152 -15.98 1.79 7.06
CA HIS A 152 -14.86 1.76 6.14
C HIS A 152 -14.47 3.17 5.70
N ALA A 153 -13.21 3.36 5.32
CA ALA A 153 -12.79 4.60 4.68
C ALA A 153 -13.63 4.84 3.42
N LYS A 154 -14.13 6.05 3.24
CA LYS A 154 -14.89 6.39 2.04
C LYS A 154 -14.01 6.22 0.79
N PRO A 155 -14.50 5.55 -0.26
CA PRO A 155 -13.73 5.31 -1.47
C PRO A 155 -13.40 6.63 -2.18
N ARG A 156 -12.27 6.64 -2.89
CA ARG A 156 -11.85 7.77 -3.72
C ARG A 156 -12.38 7.62 -5.14
N VAL A 157 -12.56 8.75 -5.81
CA VAL A 157 -12.99 8.81 -7.23
C VAL A 157 -11.81 9.24 -8.08
N VAL A 158 -11.61 8.56 -9.20
CA VAL A 158 -10.65 8.93 -10.24
C VAL A 158 -11.39 9.01 -11.56
N GLY A 159 -11.35 10.18 -12.20
CA GLY A 159 -11.81 10.33 -13.56
C GLY A 159 -10.74 9.85 -14.54
N VAL A 160 -11.13 9.09 -15.55
CA VAL A 160 -10.21 8.57 -16.56
C VAL A 160 -10.75 8.90 -17.95
N VAL A 161 -9.99 9.68 -18.70
CA VAL A 161 -10.26 9.93 -20.13
C VAL A 161 -9.43 8.94 -20.94
N LEU A 162 -10.11 8.07 -21.69
CA LEU A 162 -9.47 7.12 -22.60
C LEU A 162 -9.31 7.78 -23.96
N SER A 163 -8.06 8.01 -24.37
CA SER A 163 -7.73 8.58 -25.68
C SER A 163 -7.18 7.50 -26.60
N ASP A 164 -7.73 7.41 -27.82
CA ASP A 164 -7.22 6.50 -28.85
C ASP A 164 -5.82 6.94 -29.30
N ALA A 165 -4.90 6.00 -29.37
CA ALA A 165 -3.48 6.26 -29.70
C ALA A 165 -3.19 6.51 -31.18
N ALA A 166 -4.14 6.72 -32.03
CA ALA A 166 -4.00 7.29 -33.38
C ALA A 166 -5.38 7.43 -34.03
N PRO A 167 -5.60 8.39 -34.95
CA PRO A 167 -6.73 8.37 -35.82
C PRO A 167 -6.47 7.30 -36.91
N ALA A 168 -6.67 6.02 -36.56
CA ALA A 168 -6.69 4.98 -37.57
C ALA A 168 -7.92 5.21 -38.47
N HIS A 169 -7.67 5.75 -39.67
CA HIS A 169 -8.58 5.78 -40.82
C HIS A 169 -10.09 5.85 -40.51
N ARG A 170 -10.58 6.93 -39.86
CA ARG A 170 -11.98 7.27 -39.98
C ARG A 170 -12.19 7.87 -41.35
N GLY A 171 -12.83 7.07 -42.21
CA GLY A 171 -13.28 7.55 -43.50
C GLY A 171 -13.96 8.92 -43.40
N PHE A 172 -13.69 9.75 -44.38
CA PHE A 172 -14.31 11.06 -44.56
C PHE A 172 -15.83 10.96 -44.42
N HIS A 173 -16.38 11.19 -43.24
CA HIS A 173 -17.74 11.64 -43.09
C HIS A 173 -17.70 13.14 -42.85
N ASN A 174 -18.07 13.87 -43.90
CA ASN A 174 -18.34 15.30 -43.84
C ASN A 174 -19.44 15.57 -42.80
N GLY A 175 -19.04 15.98 -41.64
CA GLY A 175 -19.90 16.48 -40.57
C GLY A 175 -19.04 17.30 -39.64
N GLU A 176 -19.24 18.62 -39.62
CA GLU A 176 -18.61 19.58 -38.71
C GLU A 176 -18.98 19.26 -37.25
N GLY A 177 -18.41 18.22 -36.68
CA GLY A 177 -18.39 17.96 -35.25
C GLY A 177 -17.05 18.40 -34.73
N SER A 178 -17.00 19.51 -34.03
CA SER A 178 -15.82 19.97 -33.28
C SER A 178 -15.35 18.84 -32.35
N LEU A 179 -14.33 18.08 -32.77
CA LEU A 179 -13.72 17.05 -31.97
C LEU A 179 -13.05 17.73 -30.76
N THR A 180 -13.68 17.64 -29.60
CA THR A 180 -13.09 18.09 -28.33
C THR A 180 -11.74 17.42 -28.16
N SER A 181 -10.71 18.21 -27.90
CA SER A 181 -9.38 17.62 -27.66
C SER A 181 -9.37 16.83 -26.33
N PRO A 182 -8.48 15.86 -26.14
CA PRO A 182 -8.38 15.10 -24.88
C PRO A 182 -8.26 16.00 -23.65
N LYS A 183 -7.54 17.12 -23.78
CA LYS A 183 -7.42 18.14 -22.71
C LYS A 183 -8.74 18.81 -22.37
N GLN A 184 -9.58 19.07 -23.39
CA GLN A 184 -10.90 19.65 -23.17
C GLN A 184 -11.85 18.63 -22.53
N THR A 185 -11.86 17.38 -23.01
CA THR A 185 -12.64 16.30 -22.40
C THR A 185 -12.24 16.09 -20.94
N ARG A 186 -10.95 16.14 -20.63
CA ARG A 186 -10.44 16.08 -19.24
C ARG A 186 -10.98 17.22 -18.38
N ALA A 187 -10.97 18.45 -18.90
CA ALA A 187 -11.50 19.62 -18.17
C ALA A 187 -13.00 19.50 -17.93
N ILE A 188 -13.76 19.06 -18.94
CA ILE A 188 -15.21 18.83 -18.82
C ILE A 188 -15.49 17.77 -17.75
N LEU A 189 -14.80 16.63 -17.81
CA LEU A 189 -14.96 15.56 -16.83
C LEU A 189 -14.59 16.03 -15.42
N GLN A 190 -13.51 16.81 -15.29
CA GLN A 190 -13.09 17.33 -13.99
C GLN A 190 -14.14 18.26 -13.41
N THR A 191 -14.67 19.19 -14.19
CA THR A 191 -15.75 20.10 -13.75
C THR A 191 -17.00 19.33 -13.35
N ALA A 192 -17.45 18.38 -14.20
CA ALA A 192 -18.63 17.58 -13.93
C ALA A 192 -18.52 16.77 -12.62
N LEU A 193 -17.36 16.14 -12.37
CA LEU A 193 -17.12 15.38 -11.15
C LEU A 193 -16.98 16.28 -9.91
N GLN A 194 -16.38 17.49 -10.05
CA GLN A 194 -16.24 18.44 -8.95
C GLN A 194 -17.57 19.07 -8.54
N GLU A 195 -18.43 19.37 -9.51
CA GLU A 195 -19.74 20.01 -9.27
C GLU A 195 -20.81 19.01 -8.82
N GLN A 196 -20.61 17.69 -9.04
CA GLN A 196 -21.58 16.69 -8.63
C GLN A 196 -21.62 16.57 -7.10
N PRO A 197 -22.80 16.79 -6.46
CA PRO A 197 -22.95 16.68 -5.02
C PRO A 197 -22.53 15.30 -4.49
N GLY A 198 -21.73 15.29 -3.42
CA GLY A 198 -21.23 14.06 -2.78
C GLY A 198 -20.09 13.36 -3.54
N VAL A 199 -19.65 13.86 -4.70
CA VAL A 199 -18.53 13.30 -5.46
C VAL A 199 -17.27 14.15 -5.36
N GLY A 200 -17.39 15.47 -5.49
CA GLY A 200 -16.23 16.38 -5.57
C GLY A 200 -15.24 16.27 -4.42
N GLU A 201 -15.72 16.09 -3.19
CA GLU A 201 -14.89 15.91 -2.00
C GLU A 201 -14.08 14.59 -2.00
N HIS A 202 -14.51 13.60 -2.81
CA HIS A 202 -13.87 12.30 -2.96
C HIS A 202 -13.00 12.21 -4.21
N LEU A 203 -13.07 13.22 -5.10
CA LEU A 203 -12.28 13.25 -6.33
C LEU A 203 -10.80 13.37 -6.02
N LEU A 204 -10.03 12.38 -6.44
CA LEU A 204 -8.59 12.36 -6.29
C LEU A 204 -7.93 13.15 -7.44
N GLN A 205 -8.24 12.77 -8.66
CA GLN A 205 -7.67 13.36 -9.87
C GLN A 205 -8.46 12.91 -11.11
N VAL A 206 -8.35 13.69 -12.21
CA VAL A 206 -8.72 13.26 -13.54
C VAL A 206 -7.46 13.05 -14.37
N VAL A 207 -7.33 11.88 -14.98
CA VAL A 207 -6.16 11.49 -15.78
C VAL A 207 -6.55 11.16 -17.21
N GLU A 208 -5.60 11.32 -18.13
CA GLU A 208 -5.72 10.90 -19.51
C GLU A 208 -4.81 9.70 -19.74
N ILE A 209 -5.35 8.63 -20.30
CA ILE A 209 -4.62 7.40 -20.61
C ILE A 209 -4.86 7.03 -22.06
N SER A 210 -3.81 6.88 -22.83
CA SER A 210 -3.91 6.49 -24.24
C SER A 210 -4.15 4.98 -24.36
N SER A 211 -5.22 4.60 -25.04
CA SER A 211 -5.46 3.24 -25.52
C SER A 211 -4.68 3.06 -26.82
N GLY A 212 -3.66 2.24 -26.83
CA GLY A 212 -2.85 2.00 -28.03
C GLY A 212 -1.90 0.82 -27.84
N PRO A 213 -1.17 0.43 -28.89
CA PRO A 213 -0.17 -0.59 -28.75
C PRO A 213 0.78 -0.21 -27.60
N ALA A 214 1.17 -1.21 -26.81
CA ALA A 214 2.02 -1.02 -25.63
C ALA A 214 3.40 -0.49 -26.06
N ASP A 215 3.48 0.81 -26.31
CA ASP A 215 4.74 1.53 -26.44
C ASP A 215 5.31 1.89 -25.04
N GLU A 216 6.56 2.28 -25.02
CA GLU A 216 7.24 2.64 -23.77
C GLU A 216 6.54 3.80 -23.04
N LYS A 217 5.95 4.74 -23.77
CA LYS A 217 5.24 5.90 -23.23
C LYS A 217 3.89 5.52 -22.61
N ALA A 218 3.12 4.66 -23.28
CA ALA A 218 1.85 4.16 -22.76
C ALA A 218 2.08 3.34 -21.48
N THR A 219 3.11 2.49 -21.47
CA THR A 219 3.53 1.72 -20.30
C THR A 219 3.93 2.63 -19.13
N ALA A 220 4.72 3.67 -19.38
CA ALA A 220 5.12 4.65 -18.34
C ALA A 220 3.91 5.40 -17.78
N THR A 221 2.94 5.79 -18.64
CA THR A 221 1.71 6.46 -18.21
C THR A 221 0.85 5.54 -17.33
N ALA A 222 0.69 4.27 -17.71
CA ALA A 222 -0.02 3.28 -16.92
C ALA A 222 0.68 3.01 -15.57
N GLN A 223 2.01 2.99 -15.53
CA GLN A 223 2.76 2.85 -14.28
C GLN A 223 2.54 4.06 -13.35
N GLN A 224 2.60 5.28 -13.87
CA GLN A 224 2.32 6.50 -13.10
C GLN A 224 0.88 6.49 -12.55
N PHE A 225 -0.07 6.06 -13.36
CA PHE A 225 -1.46 5.90 -12.95
C PHE A 225 -1.59 4.88 -11.80
N MET A 226 -1.02 3.69 -11.96
CA MET A 226 -1.02 2.67 -10.92
C MET A 226 -0.34 3.13 -9.63
N ALA A 227 0.75 3.89 -9.72
CA ALA A 227 1.42 4.49 -8.57
C ALA A 227 0.53 5.52 -7.85
N MET A 228 -0.22 6.33 -8.61
CA MET A 228 -1.21 7.26 -8.08
C MET A 228 -2.35 6.52 -7.36
N LEU A 229 -2.89 5.44 -7.98
CA LEU A 229 -3.89 4.59 -7.35
C LEU A 229 -3.37 4.01 -6.01
N ALA A 230 -2.14 3.49 -5.99
CA ALA A 230 -1.54 2.91 -4.78
C ALA A 230 -1.40 3.93 -3.64
N ARG A 231 -1.10 5.21 -3.94
CA ARG A 231 -1.07 6.27 -2.92
C ARG A 231 -2.44 6.63 -2.38
N GLY A 232 -3.48 6.57 -3.22
CA GLY A 232 -4.86 6.86 -2.85
C GLY A 232 -5.61 5.69 -2.19
N MET A 233 -5.04 4.47 -2.19
CA MET A 233 -5.66 3.27 -1.64
C MET A 233 -5.71 3.29 -0.11
N PRO A 234 -6.76 2.70 0.50
CA PRO A 234 -6.73 2.33 1.90
C PRO A 234 -5.65 1.27 2.17
N ASN A 235 -5.19 1.19 3.41
CA ASN A 235 -4.04 0.36 3.79
C ASN A 235 -4.18 -1.10 3.40
N GLU A 236 -5.40 -1.67 3.45
CA GLU A 236 -5.68 -3.07 3.13
C GLU A 236 -5.40 -3.43 1.66
N GLY A 237 -5.65 -2.50 0.73
CA GLY A 237 -5.37 -2.67 -0.70
C GLY A 237 -4.01 -2.12 -1.15
N ARG A 238 -3.40 -1.25 -0.34
CA ARG A 238 -2.25 -0.43 -0.72
C ARG A 238 -1.00 -1.23 -1.04
N VAL A 239 -0.71 -2.26 -0.25
CA VAL A 239 0.49 -3.09 -0.46
C VAL A 239 0.39 -3.86 -1.77
N GLU A 240 -0.79 -4.45 -2.04
CA GLU A 240 -1.01 -5.20 -3.28
C GLU A 240 -0.97 -4.29 -4.50
N MET A 241 -1.60 -3.11 -4.41
CA MET A 241 -1.55 -2.12 -5.50
C MET A 241 -0.12 -1.60 -5.76
N ALA A 242 0.69 -1.39 -4.72
CA ALA A 242 2.09 -0.99 -4.86
C ALA A 242 2.96 -2.07 -5.52
N ARG A 243 2.67 -3.35 -5.29
CA ARG A 243 3.32 -4.47 -5.98
C ARG A 243 2.93 -4.50 -7.46
N ILE A 244 1.64 -4.35 -7.76
CA ILE A 244 1.12 -4.30 -9.12
C ILE A 244 1.72 -3.14 -9.90
N ALA A 245 1.76 -1.96 -9.29
CA ALA A 245 2.37 -0.76 -9.88
C ALA A 245 3.87 -0.91 -10.15
N ASN A 246 4.54 -1.75 -9.37
CA ASN A 246 5.99 -1.93 -9.40
C ASN A 246 6.77 -0.59 -9.34
N ASP A 247 6.22 0.39 -8.63
CA ASP A 247 6.83 1.70 -8.45
C ASP A 247 7.69 1.72 -7.19
N ARG A 248 9.00 1.93 -7.39
CA ARG A 248 10.00 1.90 -6.30
C ARG A 248 9.77 2.98 -5.25
N ALA A 249 9.24 4.15 -5.62
CA ALA A 249 8.98 5.23 -4.68
C ALA A 249 7.83 4.85 -3.74
N VAL A 250 6.71 4.36 -4.30
CA VAL A 250 5.56 3.90 -3.50
C VAL A 250 5.93 2.71 -2.62
N GLN A 251 6.64 1.72 -3.17
CA GLN A 251 7.14 0.58 -2.40
C GLN A 251 8.04 1.04 -1.25
N GLY A 252 8.91 2.02 -1.51
CA GLY A 252 9.79 2.63 -0.50
C GLY A 252 9.04 3.36 0.60
N GLU A 253 8.00 4.13 0.27
CA GLU A 253 7.13 4.81 1.24
C GLU A 253 6.46 3.81 2.21
N ILE A 254 5.89 2.72 1.67
CA ILE A 254 5.23 1.68 2.48
C ILE A 254 6.26 0.94 3.34
N ALA A 255 7.41 0.58 2.77
CA ALA A 255 8.47 -0.10 3.50
C ALA A 255 9.04 0.77 4.63
N GLN A 256 9.21 2.08 4.41
CA GLN A 256 9.64 3.00 5.46
C GLN A 256 8.61 3.12 6.58
N THR A 257 7.31 3.15 6.25
CA THR A 257 6.24 3.15 7.25
C THR A 257 6.31 1.87 8.09
N LEU A 258 6.39 0.69 7.45
CA LEU A 258 6.57 -0.59 8.14
C LEU A 258 7.78 -0.58 9.09
N VAL A 259 8.93 -0.09 8.61
CA VAL A 259 10.16 -0.03 9.42
C VAL A 259 10.01 0.93 10.60
N LYS A 260 9.41 2.10 10.41
CA LYS A 260 9.19 3.09 11.46
C LYS A 260 8.27 2.55 12.55
N SER A 261 7.10 2.02 12.18
CA SER A 261 6.11 1.49 13.11
C SER A 261 6.65 0.27 13.86
N THR A 262 7.29 -0.70 13.17
CA THR A 262 7.93 -1.83 13.84
C THR A 262 9.04 -1.39 14.78
N THR A 263 9.82 -0.37 14.41
CA THR A 263 10.87 0.20 15.26
C THR A 263 10.29 0.81 16.53
N ALA A 264 9.19 1.57 16.42
CA ALA A 264 8.51 2.19 17.56
C ALA A 264 7.97 1.12 18.52
N ILE A 265 7.30 0.10 18.00
CA ILE A 265 6.77 -1.02 18.77
C ILE A 265 7.92 -1.77 19.50
N CYS A 266 8.99 -2.13 18.79
CA CYS A 266 10.12 -2.82 19.37
C CYS A 266 10.84 -1.98 20.44
N ALA A 267 10.93 -0.66 20.24
CA ALA A 267 11.50 0.24 21.23
C ALA A 267 10.64 0.32 22.50
N ALA A 268 9.31 0.38 22.35
CA ALA A 268 8.37 0.41 23.46
C ALA A 268 8.39 -0.90 24.27
N ILE A 269 8.39 -2.04 23.59
CA ILE A 269 8.49 -3.37 24.23
C ILE A 269 9.83 -3.51 24.94
N GLY A 270 10.94 -3.18 24.27
CA GLY A 270 12.28 -3.30 24.85
C GLY A 270 12.57 -2.34 26.01
N ALA A 271 11.73 -1.32 26.22
CA ALA A 271 11.80 -0.42 27.37
C ALA A 271 11.13 -1.00 28.64
N GLN A 272 10.48 -2.16 28.55
CA GLN A 272 9.82 -2.77 29.71
C GLN A 272 10.82 -3.57 30.56
N PRO A 273 10.65 -3.60 31.88
CA PRO A 273 11.51 -4.36 32.78
C PRO A 273 11.11 -5.84 32.87
N ILE A 274 10.69 -6.47 31.78
CA ILE A 274 10.25 -7.87 31.75
C ILE A 274 11.43 -8.75 31.30
N PRO A 275 12.09 -9.51 32.18
CA PRO A 275 13.26 -10.30 31.79
C PRO A 275 12.86 -11.45 30.83
N LEU A 276 13.56 -11.58 29.71
CA LEU A 276 13.54 -12.73 28.76
C LEU A 276 12.25 -12.98 27.98
N ALA A 277 11.08 -12.47 28.40
CA ALA A 277 9.82 -12.66 27.66
C ALA A 277 9.78 -11.88 26.33
N ASP A 278 10.59 -10.83 26.20
CA ASP A 278 10.56 -9.89 25.08
C ASP A 278 11.31 -10.40 23.84
N LEU A 279 12.34 -11.22 24.01
CA LEU A 279 13.21 -11.66 22.91
C LEU A 279 12.47 -12.41 21.79
N PRO A 280 11.59 -13.38 22.06
CA PRO A 280 10.84 -14.06 21.01
C PRO A 280 9.89 -13.12 20.25
N ILE A 281 9.26 -12.18 20.96
CA ILE A 281 8.31 -11.21 20.39
C ILE A 281 9.07 -10.23 19.51
N LEU A 282 10.17 -9.65 20.00
CA LEU A 282 11.01 -8.72 19.24
C LEU A 282 11.57 -9.38 17.97
N THR A 283 12.07 -10.61 18.10
CA THR A 283 12.60 -11.37 16.95
C THR A 283 11.50 -11.65 15.95
N ALA A 284 10.32 -12.08 16.39
CA ALA A 284 9.19 -12.32 15.50
C ALA A 284 8.76 -11.05 14.74
N LEU A 285 8.65 -9.90 15.41
CA LEU A 285 8.33 -8.62 14.79
C LEU A 285 9.39 -8.19 13.77
N GLN A 286 10.67 -8.37 14.07
CA GLN A 286 11.76 -8.07 13.14
C GLN A 286 11.72 -8.97 11.90
N LEU A 287 11.48 -10.27 12.06
CA LEU A 287 11.34 -11.19 10.94
C LEU A 287 10.10 -10.89 10.10
N LEU A 288 8.99 -10.50 10.73
CA LEU A 288 7.78 -10.05 10.03
C LEU A 288 8.04 -8.78 9.22
N MET A 289 8.75 -7.82 9.80
CA MET A 289 9.16 -6.59 9.10
C MET A 289 10.00 -6.91 7.86
N VAL A 290 11.03 -7.75 7.99
CA VAL A 290 11.90 -8.15 6.87
C VAL A 290 11.09 -8.88 5.80
N SER A 291 10.25 -9.85 6.18
CA SER A 291 9.36 -10.57 5.27
C SER A 291 8.34 -9.64 4.58
N GLY A 292 7.88 -8.60 5.30
CA GLY A 292 7.01 -7.56 4.73
C GLY A 292 7.72 -6.73 3.66
N VAL A 293 8.96 -6.29 3.90
CA VAL A 293 9.78 -5.57 2.91
C VAL A 293 10.05 -6.44 1.68
N MET A 294 10.36 -7.73 1.87
CA MET A 294 10.49 -8.70 0.78
C MET A 294 9.22 -8.75 -0.07
N TYR A 295 8.06 -8.84 0.59
CA TYR A 295 6.77 -8.91 -0.11
C TYR A 295 6.46 -7.64 -0.91
N ILE A 296 6.68 -6.46 -0.32
CA ILE A 296 6.53 -5.16 -1.00
C ILE A 296 7.41 -5.08 -2.25
N SER A 297 8.60 -5.70 -2.23
CA SER A 297 9.52 -5.73 -3.38
C SER A 297 9.10 -6.68 -4.51
N GLY A 298 7.94 -7.34 -4.40
CA GLY A 298 7.43 -8.30 -5.40
C GLY A 298 7.83 -9.76 -5.14
N ARG A 299 8.57 -10.05 -4.07
CA ARG A 299 8.96 -11.42 -3.71
C ARG A 299 7.86 -12.09 -2.88
N GLU A 300 7.89 -13.42 -2.78
CA GLU A 300 6.99 -14.15 -1.88
C GLU A 300 7.35 -13.91 -0.41
N ARG A 301 6.33 -13.91 0.45
CA ARG A 301 6.55 -13.85 1.91
C ARG A 301 7.19 -15.14 2.40
N SER A 302 8.35 -15.05 3.02
CA SER A 302 9.06 -16.18 3.58
C SER A 302 9.78 -15.80 4.87
N LEU A 303 9.35 -16.38 5.99
CA LEU A 303 10.07 -16.24 7.26
C LEU A 303 11.45 -16.92 7.21
N ARG A 304 11.56 -18.01 6.46
CA ARG A 304 12.84 -18.70 6.25
C ARG A 304 13.82 -17.78 5.55
N ALA A 305 13.44 -17.19 4.41
CA ALA A 305 14.30 -16.26 3.70
C ALA A 305 14.61 -15.00 4.51
N ALA A 306 13.66 -14.50 5.29
CA ALA A 306 13.90 -13.41 6.23
C ALA A 306 14.93 -13.80 7.31
N THR A 307 14.85 -15.00 7.85
CA THR A 307 15.83 -15.51 8.84
C THR A 307 17.21 -15.68 8.23
N GLU A 308 17.29 -16.23 7.02
CA GLU A 308 18.54 -16.38 6.26
C GLU A 308 19.18 -14.99 5.98
N PHE A 309 18.40 -14.01 5.57
CA PHE A 309 18.88 -12.65 5.37
C PHE A 309 19.40 -12.02 6.68
N VAL A 310 18.64 -12.11 7.77
CA VAL A 310 19.04 -11.59 9.08
C VAL A 310 20.33 -12.28 9.58
N GLY A 311 20.44 -13.60 9.36
CA GLY A 311 21.66 -14.36 9.65
C GLY A 311 22.86 -13.86 8.84
N ALA A 312 22.66 -13.61 7.54
CA ALA A 312 23.69 -13.13 6.63
C ALA A 312 24.15 -11.69 6.91
N LEU A 313 23.31 -10.86 7.54
CA LEU A 313 23.74 -9.55 8.05
C LEU A 313 24.73 -9.67 9.23
N GLY A 314 24.95 -10.86 9.75
CA GLY A 314 25.84 -11.11 10.89
C GLY A 314 25.24 -10.69 12.25
N VAL A 315 23.92 -10.65 12.32
CA VAL A 315 23.19 -10.20 13.53
C VAL A 315 23.27 -11.22 14.66
N ASN A 316 23.50 -12.50 14.34
CA ASN A 316 23.26 -13.59 15.28
C ASN A 316 24.43 -14.01 16.18
N VAL A 317 25.70 -13.74 15.86
CA VAL A 317 26.80 -14.38 16.59
C VAL A 317 27.70 -13.41 17.40
N GLY A 318 27.91 -12.20 16.89
CA GLY A 318 28.80 -11.24 17.59
C GLY A 318 28.05 -10.12 18.30
N ALA A 319 26.96 -9.65 17.66
CA ALA A 319 26.25 -8.47 18.16
C ALA A 319 25.41 -8.74 19.42
N GLY A 320 24.87 -9.94 19.58
CA GLY A 320 24.11 -10.33 20.77
C GLY A 320 25.00 -10.42 22.02
N MET A 321 26.22 -10.93 21.90
CA MET A 321 27.20 -10.97 23.00
C MET A 321 27.73 -9.58 23.34
N ILE A 322 28.11 -8.78 22.32
CA ILE A 322 28.65 -7.42 22.56
C ILE A 322 27.56 -6.51 23.13
N LEU A 323 26.30 -6.66 22.68
CA LEU A 323 25.16 -5.93 23.27
C LEU A 323 24.89 -6.36 24.73
N ARG A 324 24.95 -7.66 25.02
CA ARG A 324 24.73 -8.19 26.36
C ARG A 324 25.80 -7.69 27.34
N GLU A 325 27.07 -7.66 26.93
CA GLU A 325 28.17 -7.13 27.73
C GLU A 325 28.10 -5.59 27.82
N GLY A 326 27.86 -4.89 26.72
CA GLY A 326 27.70 -3.43 26.70
C GLY A 326 26.51 -2.95 27.52
N THR A 327 25.36 -3.65 27.43
CA THR A 327 24.15 -3.32 28.20
C THR A 327 24.38 -3.60 29.70
N ARG A 328 25.05 -4.70 30.04
CA ARG A 328 25.43 -4.99 31.44
C ARG A 328 26.40 -3.93 32.02
N ALA A 329 27.35 -3.46 31.22
CA ALA A 329 28.26 -2.39 31.64
C ALA A 329 27.50 -1.06 31.83
N LEU A 330 26.59 -0.68 30.92
CA LEU A 330 25.77 0.52 31.05
C LEU A 330 24.79 0.46 32.22
N LEU A 331 24.18 -0.71 32.49
CA LEU A 331 23.27 -0.92 33.63
C LEU A 331 23.97 -0.76 35.00
N LYS A 332 25.27 -1.03 35.07
CA LYS A 332 26.07 -0.81 36.31
C LYS A 332 26.30 0.68 36.61
N PHE A 333 26.34 1.53 35.58
CA PHE A 333 26.58 2.96 35.75
C PHE A 333 25.32 3.80 35.97
N PHE A 334 24.14 3.31 35.59
CA PHE A 334 22.88 4.08 35.66
C PHE A 334 21.74 3.25 36.29
N PRO A 335 21.65 3.12 37.61
CA PRO A 335 20.49 2.53 38.26
C PRO A 335 19.22 3.38 37.98
N GLY A 336 18.20 2.77 37.38
CA GLY A 336 16.93 3.43 37.00
C GLY A 336 16.77 3.74 35.49
N TRP A 337 17.85 3.89 34.73
CA TRP A 337 17.79 4.21 33.26
C TRP A 337 17.87 2.99 32.37
N GLY A 338 18.04 1.80 32.93
CA GLY A 338 18.22 0.56 32.16
C GLY A 338 17.12 0.29 31.15
N ASN A 339 15.88 0.61 31.48
CA ASN A 339 14.73 0.39 30.60
C ASN A 339 14.75 1.29 29.34
N VAL A 340 15.11 2.57 29.50
CA VAL A 340 15.22 3.52 28.38
C VAL A 340 16.36 3.10 27.45
N VAL A 341 17.48 2.63 28.00
CA VAL A 341 18.62 2.14 27.22
C VAL A 341 18.24 0.86 26.45
N CYS A 342 17.55 -0.09 27.08
CA CYS A 342 17.10 -1.32 26.43
C CYS A 342 16.14 -1.04 25.27
N GLY A 343 15.15 -0.18 25.49
CA GLY A 343 14.23 0.25 24.42
C GLY A 343 14.95 0.94 23.27
N ALA A 344 15.95 1.79 23.58
CA ALA A 344 16.75 2.44 22.58
C ALA A 344 17.58 1.47 21.71
N VAL A 345 18.16 0.47 22.34
CA VAL A 345 18.95 -0.57 21.65
C VAL A 345 18.06 -1.43 20.78
N ALA A 346 16.90 -1.86 21.30
CA ALA A 346 15.92 -2.63 20.53
C ALA A 346 15.42 -1.84 19.30
N GLY A 347 15.03 -0.57 19.47
CA GLY A 347 14.61 0.30 18.38
C GLY A 347 15.73 0.57 17.37
N ALA A 348 16.95 0.86 17.81
CA ALA A 348 18.07 1.10 16.89
C ALA A 348 18.43 -0.14 16.06
N GLY A 349 18.40 -1.33 16.68
CA GLY A 349 18.65 -2.61 16.01
C GLY A 349 17.56 -2.90 14.96
N THR A 350 16.29 -2.73 15.32
CA THR A 350 15.15 -2.93 14.42
C THR A 350 15.20 -1.97 13.25
N TYR A 351 15.45 -0.68 13.49
CA TYR A 351 15.57 0.31 12.43
C TYR A 351 16.71 0.00 11.46
N ALA A 352 17.88 -0.36 11.99
CA ALA A 352 19.04 -0.70 11.17
C ALA A 352 18.78 -1.93 10.30
N MET A 353 18.08 -2.94 10.84
CA MET A 353 17.66 -4.13 10.11
C MET A 353 16.66 -3.78 9.01
N GLY A 354 15.66 -2.95 9.31
CA GLY A 354 14.68 -2.49 8.31
C GLY A 354 15.31 -1.67 7.19
N ARG A 355 16.25 -0.78 7.51
CA ARG A 355 17.00 -0.03 6.48
C ARG A 355 17.84 -0.95 5.58
N ALA A 356 18.53 -1.93 6.17
CA ALA A 356 19.29 -2.91 5.40
C ALA A 356 18.38 -3.75 4.49
N SER A 357 17.17 -4.10 4.96
CA SER A 357 16.18 -4.83 4.15
C SER A 357 15.70 -4.00 2.95
N ILE A 358 15.44 -2.70 3.14
CA ILE A 358 15.06 -1.79 2.05
C ILE A 358 16.19 -1.72 1.01
N VAL A 359 17.42 -1.49 1.44
CA VAL A 359 18.60 -1.41 0.55
C VAL A 359 18.78 -2.70 -0.26
N TYR A 360 18.60 -3.85 0.37
CA TYR A 360 18.78 -5.14 -0.30
C TYR A 360 17.62 -5.52 -1.22
N PHE A 361 16.36 -5.45 -0.70
CA PHE A 361 15.20 -5.97 -1.42
C PHE A 361 14.57 -4.97 -2.40
N LEU A 362 14.54 -3.68 -2.06
CA LEU A 362 13.92 -2.65 -2.88
C LEU A 362 14.93 -1.90 -3.76
N GLU A 363 16.07 -1.52 -3.20
CA GLU A 363 17.08 -0.79 -3.96
C GLU A 363 17.98 -1.73 -4.80
N GLY A 364 17.90 -3.05 -4.57
CA GLY A 364 18.62 -4.05 -5.35
C GLY A 364 20.13 -4.09 -5.09
N MET A 365 20.57 -3.52 -3.98
CA MET A 365 21.99 -3.46 -3.60
C MET A 365 22.50 -4.82 -3.11
N THR A 366 23.82 -4.98 -3.07
CA THR A 366 24.48 -6.20 -2.60
C THR A 366 24.27 -6.43 -1.09
N LEU A 367 24.39 -7.68 -0.66
CA LEU A 367 24.36 -8.03 0.76
C LEU A 367 25.48 -7.32 1.57
N GLY A 368 26.64 -7.06 0.94
CA GLY A 368 27.73 -6.29 1.54
C GLY A 368 27.34 -4.84 1.85
N GLU A 369 26.61 -4.19 0.94
CA GLU A 369 26.09 -2.83 1.12
C GLU A 369 24.97 -2.79 2.15
N ALA A 370 24.06 -3.75 2.13
CA ALA A 370 23.03 -3.91 3.15
C ALA A 370 23.67 -4.07 4.55
N ARG A 371 24.73 -4.86 4.69
CA ARG A 371 25.49 -5.02 5.93
C ARG A 371 26.16 -3.72 6.37
N ARG A 372 26.76 -2.96 5.45
CA ARG A 372 27.34 -1.62 5.74
C ARG A 372 26.24 -0.67 6.24
N THR A 373 25.08 -0.65 5.56
CA THR A 373 23.92 0.16 5.96
C THR A 373 23.43 -0.22 7.36
N TYR A 374 23.35 -1.52 7.67
CA TYR A 374 23.00 -2.00 9.01
C TYR A 374 23.96 -1.46 10.08
N LEU A 375 25.27 -1.61 9.87
CA LEU A 375 26.29 -1.20 10.83
C LEU A 375 26.34 0.33 11.00
N SER A 376 26.24 1.11 9.94
CA SER A 376 26.27 2.58 9.97
C SER A 376 25.01 3.17 10.59
N SER A 377 23.84 2.64 10.27
CA SER A 377 22.55 3.09 10.83
C SER A 377 22.48 2.84 12.33
N ARG A 378 23.06 1.72 12.79
CA ARG A 378 23.15 1.38 14.20
C ARG A 378 24.06 2.35 14.95
N LYS A 379 25.25 2.70 14.42
CA LYS A 379 26.18 3.66 15.00
C LYS A 379 25.59 5.05 15.10
N LYS A 380 24.99 5.56 14.03
CA LYS A 380 24.42 6.92 13.96
C LYS A 380 23.32 7.15 15.00
N LYS A 381 22.41 6.19 15.20
CA LYS A 381 21.36 6.29 16.23
C LYS A 381 21.89 6.15 17.66
N ALA A 382 22.95 5.38 17.88
CA ALA A 382 23.58 5.32 19.18
C ALA A 382 24.24 6.65 19.57
N HIS A 383 24.93 7.33 18.65
CA HIS A 383 25.56 8.63 18.89
C HIS A 383 24.57 9.78 19.10
N VAL A 384 23.48 9.86 18.31
CA VAL A 384 22.46 10.91 18.47
C VAL A 384 21.79 10.84 19.85
N LYS A 385 21.63 9.64 20.40
CA LYS A 385 21.01 9.47 21.72
C LYS A 385 21.98 9.75 22.86
N GLN A 386 23.25 9.40 22.71
CA GLN A 386 24.28 9.80 23.70
C GLN A 386 24.41 11.33 23.81
N ALA A 387 24.30 12.04 22.68
CA ALA A 387 24.29 13.51 22.68
C ALA A 387 23.03 14.05 23.40
N LYS A 388 21.86 13.50 23.13
CA LYS A 388 20.59 13.93 23.77
C LYS A 388 20.53 13.62 25.28
N VAL A 389 21.12 12.50 25.71
CA VAL A 389 21.25 12.18 27.16
C VAL A 389 22.20 13.16 27.84
N LYS A 390 23.32 13.52 27.21
CA LYS A 390 24.25 14.52 27.75
C LYS A 390 23.64 15.93 27.80
N GLU A 391 22.79 16.31 26.83
CA GLU A 391 22.05 17.59 26.89
C GLU A 391 21.02 17.62 28.02
N LEU A 392 20.34 16.51 28.30
CA LEU A 392 19.41 16.39 29.43
C LEU A 392 20.11 16.36 30.79
N GLU A 393 21.36 15.87 30.86
CA GLU A 393 22.21 15.89 32.06
C GLU A 393 22.85 17.26 32.30
N ALA A 394 22.97 18.11 31.27
CA ALA A 394 23.54 19.43 31.35
C ALA A 394 22.50 20.56 31.57
N ALA A 395 21.21 20.21 31.58
CA ALA A 395 20.13 21.13 31.92
C ALA A 395 20.02 21.26 33.45
N PRO A 396 20.09 22.48 34.02
CA PRO A 396 20.11 22.75 35.46
C PRO A 396 18.81 22.36 36.16
#